data_8190a3c26a0613e5db91620bf50b20d8
#
_entry.id   8190a3c26a0613e5db91620bf50b20d8
#
_cell.length_a   1.000
_cell.length_b   1.000
_cell.length_c   1.000
_cell.angle_alpha   90.00
_cell.angle_beta   90.00
_cell.angle_gamma   90.00
#
_symmetry.space_group_name_H-M   'P 1'
#
loop_
_entity.id
_entity.type
_entity.pdbx_description
1 polymer ?
#
loop_
_entity_poly.entity_id
_entity_poly.type
_entity_poly.pdbx_seq_one_letter_code
_entity_poly.pdbx_strand_id
1 'polypeptide(L)'
;MTTRPAPPFDTTRLDHLMDAAGVDVVIASSKHNIQYLLGDYRFFMFEAIDAIGLTRYLPLLVYPAGRPELAFYIANSNERFELELNRFWVPEVITKSRGTVDAMQMALDGLAERGLSAGRIAVETGFLPADAWDVLRTGLPGTPPVDAVEILEELRAVKSPKELDLLRMASDGVVGAMQATFAQLAPGMTKNDAVDILRREEIARGLTWEYCLITAGQSLNRAPSAQVLEPGDILSLDSGGNCSGYLGDLCRMGALAPPSAELQDALAQIEEVQQAARKPLRADAPGGAPFEAVADLLKPTREGSFAFVVHGVGLITHEAPRLMDNGPIPYPAPHRTRPLEAGMVLSVETTWQHPRLGFIKLEDTVAITETGCEAFGDTARGWNLAG
;
A
#
# COMPACT_ATOMS: atom_id res chain seq x y z
N MET A 1 -12.97 -22.69 28.85
CA MET A 1 -11.79 -21.88 28.48
C MET A 1 -11.87 -21.69 26.96
N THR A 2 -12.15 -20.49 26.47
CA THR A 2 -12.06 -20.19 25.05
C THR A 2 -10.61 -20.33 24.63
N THR A 3 -10.33 -21.17 23.65
CA THR A 3 -8.98 -21.33 23.09
C THR A 3 -8.59 -20.03 22.42
N ARG A 4 -7.40 -19.49 22.73
CA ARG A 4 -6.84 -18.31 22.08
C ARG A 4 -6.69 -18.58 20.58
N PRO A 5 -6.97 -17.60 19.70
CA PRO A 5 -6.71 -17.75 18.25
C PRO A 5 -5.24 -18.09 17.97
N ALA A 6 -4.97 -18.75 16.85
CA ALA A 6 -3.60 -18.90 16.34
C ALA A 6 -3.10 -17.57 15.73
N PRO A 7 -1.77 -17.38 15.61
CA PRO A 7 -1.22 -16.27 14.83
C PRO A 7 -1.84 -16.23 13.42
N PRO A 8 -2.28 -15.05 12.95
CA PRO A 8 -2.99 -14.93 11.66
C PRO A 8 -2.07 -14.86 10.43
N PHE A 9 -0.77 -14.98 10.63
CA PHE A 9 0.28 -14.91 9.62
C PHE A 9 1.19 -16.14 9.68
N ASP A 10 2.01 -16.32 8.65
CA ASP A 10 2.99 -17.42 8.61
C ASP A 10 4.17 -17.15 9.56
N THR A 11 4.12 -17.73 10.74
CA THR A 11 5.18 -17.61 11.75
C THR A 11 6.48 -18.25 11.30
N THR A 12 6.43 -19.34 10.52
CA THR A 12 7.63 -20.00 9.99
C THR A 12 8.36 -19.10 9.01
N ARG A 13 7.62 -18.43 8.11
CA ARG A 13 8.20 -17.43 7.19
C ARG A 13 8.81 -16.27 7.96
N LEU A 14 8.11 -15.72 8.95
CA LEU A 14 8.65 -14.63 9.77
C LEU A 14 9.95 -15.04 10.47
N ASP A 15 9.98 -16.21 11.09
CA ASP A 15 11.16 -16.72 11.80
C ASP A 15 12.35 -16.90 10.85
N HIS A 16 12.14 -17.41 9.64
CA HIS A 16 13.17 -17.52 8.62
C HIS A 16 13.71 -16.15 8.17
N LEU A 17 12.83 -15.16 7.98
CA LEU A 17 13.24 -13.79 7.61
C LEU A 17 14.04 -13.13 8.73
N MET A 18 13.63 -13.34 9.97
CA MET A 18 14.36 -12.84 11.15
C MET A 18 15.73 -13.50 11.29
N ASP A 19 15.83 -14.83 11.12
CA ASP A 19 17.09 -15.58 11.16
C ASP A 19 18.06 -15.07 10.06
N ALA A 20 17.57 -14.95 8.82
CA ALA A 20 18.35 -14.41 7.71
C ALA A 20 18.88 -12.99 7.94
N ALA A 21 18.12 -12.17 8.68
CA ALA A 21 18.52 -10.82 9.10
C ALA A 21 19.37 -10.81 10.38
N GLY A 22 19.55 -11.94 11.05
CA GLY A 22 20.20 -12.06 12.34
C GLY A 22 19.48 -11.29 13.45
N VAL A 23 18.14 -11.33 13.47
CA VAL A 23 17.26 -10.61 14.38
C VAL A 23 16.55 -11.59 15.32
N ASP A 24 16.61 -11.32 16.63
CA ASP A 24 15.97 -12.15 17.64
C ASP A 24 14.56 -11.67 18.01
N VAL A 25 14.30 -10.37 17.88
CA VAL A 25 13.02 -9.76 18.24
C VAL A 25 12.64 -8.69 17.20
N VAL A 26 11.40 -8.74 16.73
CA VAL A 26 10.77 -7.66 15.95
C VAL A 26 9.80 -6.90 16.82
N ILE A 27 9.85 -5.57 16.76
CA ILE A 27 8.85 -4.65 17.36
C ILE A 27 8.18 -3.90 16.21
N ALA A 28 6.97 -4.31 15.87
CA ALA A 28 6.14 -3.61 14.89
C ALA A 28 5.39 -2.44 15.54
N SER A 29 5.27 -1.32 14.81
CA SER A 29 4.65 -0.08 15.32
C SER A 29 3.70 0.60 14.33
N SER A 30 3.85 0.35 13.02
CA SER A 30 2.96 0.95 12.02
C SER A 30 1.55 0.37 12.08
N LYS A 31 0.55 1.20 11.76
CA LYS A 31 -0.86 0.76 11.76
C LYS A 31 -1.12 -0.45 10.86
N HIS A 32 -0.45 -0.53 9.71
CA HIS A 32 -0.61 -1.62 8.76
C HIS A 32 0.06 -2.92 9.24
N ASN A 33 1.26 -2.86 9.83
CA ASN A 33 1.89 -4.05 10.38
C ASN A 33 1.21 -4.54 11.66
N ILE A 34 0.72 -3.64 12.51
CA ILE A 34 -0.11 -4.01 13.66
C ILE A 34 -1.39 -4.70 13.20
N GLN A 35 -2.07 -4.16 12.18
CA GLN A 35 -3.26 -4.79 11.60
C GLN A 35 -2.95 -6.19 11.08
N TYR A 36 -1.89 -6.34 10.26
CA TYR A 36 -1.49 -7.63 9.70
C TYR A 36 -1.18 -8.67 10.76
N LEU A 37 -0.33 -8.31 11.71
CA LEU A 37 0.13 -9.20 12.76
C LEU A 37 -0.93 -9.53 13.81
N LEU A 38 -1.97 -8.70 13.97
CA LEU A 38 -3.09 -8.94 14.89
C LEU A 38 -4.37 -9.48 14.21
N GLY A 39 -4.30 -9.88 12.92
CA GLY A 39 -5.42 -10.51 12.23
C GLY A 39 -6.55 -9.55 11.91
N ASP A 40 -6.24 -8.51 11.16
CA ASP A 40 -7.14 -7.43 10.74
C ASP A 40 -7.64 -6.53 11.88
N TYR A 41 -7.01 -6.63 13.06
CA TYR A 41 -7.32 -5.70 14.13
C TYR A 41 -6.70 -4.33 13.83
N ARG A 42 -7.56 -3.35 13.66
CA ARG A 42 -7.18 -1.95 13.49
C ARG A 42 -7.99 -1.12 14.49
N PHE A 43 -7.32 -0.58 15.47
CA PHE A 43 -7.99 0.29 16.42
C PHE A 43 -8.48 1.55 15.69
N PHE A 44 -9.78 1.84 15.77
CA PHE A 44 -10.40 2.91 14.98
C PHE A 44 -9.76 4.29 15.16
N MET A 45 -9.13 4.55 16.29
CA MET A 45 -8.43 5.82 16.56
C MET A 45 -7.13 5.97 15.76
N PHE A 46 -6.58 4.90 15.16
CA PHE A 46 -5.40 5.01 14.29
C PHE A 46 -5.67 5.86 13.05
N GLU A 47 -6.91 5.95 12.59
CA GLU A 47 -7.30 6.83 11.48
C GLU A 47 -7.28 8.32 11.87
N ALA A 48 -7.40 8.62 13.14
CA ALA A 48 -7.47 9.98 13.66
C ALA A 48 -6.19 10.39 14.43
N ILE A 49 -5.07 9.67 14.26
CA ILE A 49 -3.87 9.86 15.05
C ILE A 49 -3.34 11.31 14.96
N ASP A 50 -3.37 11.89 13.78
CA ASP A 50 -2.91 13.28 13.56
C ASP A 50 -3.80 14.32 14.25
N ALA A 51 -5.10 14.05 14.30
CA ALA A 51 -6.07 14.91 14.98
C ALA A 51 -5.97 14.83 16.52
N ILE A 52 -5.51 13.69 17.05
CA ILE A 52 -5.42 13.45 18.49
C ILE A 52 -4.06 13.89 19.04
N GLY A 53 -3.05 13.91 18.19
CA GLY A 53 -1.67 14.21 18.56
C GLY A 53 -0.79 12.95 18.61
N LEU A 54 0.34 13.00 17.93
CA LEU A 54 1.25 11.87 17.71
C LEU A 54 1.73 11.19 18.99
N THR A 55 1.96 11.98 20.06
CA THR A 55 2.48 11.46 21.33
C THR A 55 1.50 10.59 22.14
N ARG A 56 0.27 10.41 21.65
CA ARG A 56 -0.78 9.67 22.36
C ARG A 56 -0.96 8.22 21.91
N TYR A 57 -0.43 7.88 20.74
CA TYR A 57 -0.64 6.57 20.14
C TYR A 57 0.65 5.98 19.60
N LEU A 58 1.09 4.89 20.20
CA LEU A 58 2.13 4.04 19.67
C LEU A 58 1.77 2.59 20.00
N PRO A 59 1.06 1.89 19.12
CA PRO A 59 0.86 0.46 19.28
C PRO A 59 2.19 -0.23 19.05
N LEU A 60 2.54 -1.22 19.90
CA LEU A 60 3.77 -1.98 19.73
C LEU A 60 3.46 -3.48 19.85
N LEU A 61 3.67 -4.24 18.79
CA LEU A 61 3.64 -5.70 18.85
C LEU A 61 5.06 -6.21 18.88
N VAL A 62 5.40 -6.92 19.94
CA VAL A 62 6.70 -7.55 20.15
C VAL A 62 6.61 -9.03 19.83
N TYR A 63 7.41 -9.47 18.86
CA TYR A 63 7.47 -10.85 18.40
C TYR A 63 8.90 -11.40 18.53
N PRO A 64 9.16 -12.36 19.42
CA PRO A 64 10.43 -13.08 19.50
C PRO A 64 10.47 -14.25 18.51
N ALA A 65 11.56 -14.35 17.73
CA ALA A 65 11.77 -15.42 16.77
C ALA A 65 11.63 -16.83 17.38
N GLY A 66 10.80 -17.67 16.75
CA GLY A 66 10.56 -19.04 17.16
C GLY A 66 9.82 -19.21 18.48
N ARG A 67 9.37 -18.13 19.14
CA ARG A 67 8.72 -18.14 20.44
C ARG A 67 7.46 -17.30 20.49
N PRO A 68 6.44 -17.59 19.67
CA PRO A 68 5.19 -16.81 19.62
C PRO A 68 4.44 -16.81 20.97
N GLU A 69 4.70 -17.77 21.84
CA GLU A 69 4.15 -17.83 23.21
C GLU A 69 4.70 -16.72 24.13
N LEU A 70 5.77 -16.06 23.76
CA LEU A 70 6.35 -14.90 24.47
C LEU A 70 5.98 -13.56 23.80
N ALA A 71 5.24 -13.58 22.71
CA ALA A 71 4.80 -12.34 22.05
C ALA A 71 3.83 -11.57 22.93
N PHE A 72 3.84 -10.25 22.81
CA PHE A 72 2.91 -9.38 23.55
C PHE A 72 2.61 -8.10 22.76
N TYR A 73 1.48 -7.47 23.09
CA TYR A 73 1.01 -6.25 22.46
C TYR A 73 0.86 -5.13 23.48
N ILE A 74 1.53 -4.00 23.24
CA ILE A 74 1.33 -2.76 24.00
C ILE A 74 0.26 -1.95 23.27
N ALA A 75 -0.90 -1.86 23.91
CA ALA A 75 -2.07 -1.18 23.43
C ALA A 75 -2.31 0.13 24.20
N ASN A 76 -3.00 1.07 23.59
CA ASN A 76 -3.46 2.27 24.27
C ASN A 76 -4.49 1.93 25.36
N SER A 77 -4.57 2.74 26.40
CA SER A 77 -5.52 2.54 27.49
C SER A 77 -7.00 2.51 27.06
N ASN A 78 -7.33 3.08 25.91
CA ASN A 78 -8.68 3.02 25.34
C ASN A 78 -8.99 1.65 24.72
N GLU A 79 -7.98 0.87 24.35
CA GLU A 79 -8.14 -0.48 23.78
C GLU A 79 -8.47 -1.54 24.84
N ARG A 80 -8.50 -1.21 26.14
CA ARG A 80 -8.81 -2.18 27.21
C ARG A 80 -10.16 -2.88 27.03
N PHE A 81 -11.11 -2.21 26.39
CA PHE A 81 -12.44 -2.77 26.14
C PHE A 81 -12.46 -3.78 24.99
N GLU A 82 -11.47 -3.74 24.11
CA GLU A 82 -11.32 -4.72 23.02
C GLU A 82 -10.99 -6.13 23.55
N LEU A 83 -10.46 -6.23 24.78
CA LEU A 83 -10.18 -7.51 25.42
C LEU A 83 -11.44 -8.35 25.63
N GLU A 84 -12.61 -7.74 25.75
CA GLU A 84 -13.90 -8.42 25.91
C GLU A 84 -14.23 -9.27 24.67
N LEU A 85 -13.68 -8.93 23.50
CA LEU A 85 -13.94 -9.61 22.24
C LEU A 85 -13.09 -10.87 22.05
N ASN A 86 -12.12 -11.14 22.92
CA ASN A 86 -11.21 -12.30 22.88
C ASN A 86 -10.56 -12.53 21.49
N ARG A 87 -10.24 -11.46 20.77
CA ARG A 87 -9.76 -11.51 19.39
C ARG A 87 -8.24 -11.61 19.22
N PHE A 88 -7.48 -11.29 20.28
CA PHE A 88 -6.03 -11.26 20.23
C PHE A 88 -5.41 -12.65 20.40
N TRP A 89 -4.50 -13.00 19.49
CA TRP A 89 -3.75 -14.25 19.57
C TRP A 89 -2.56 -14.17 20.54
N VAL A 90 -2.01 -12.96 20.75
CA VAL A 90 -0.86 -12.77 21.65
C VAL A 90 -1.19 -13.17 23.08
N PRO A 91 -0.23 -13.78 23.82
CA PRO A 91 -0.42 -14.19 25.22
C PRO A 91 -0.80 -13.07 26.15
N GLU A 92 -0.27 -11.89 25.93
CA GLU A 92 -0.51 -10.74 26.77
C GLU A 92 -0.79 -9.48 25.96
N VAL A 93 -1.79 -8.72 26.40
CA VAL A 93 -2.11 -7.38 25.87
C VAL A 93 -2.04 -6.39 27.02
N ILE A 94 -1.11 -5.46 26.97
CA ILE A 94 -0.87 -4.45 27.99
C ILE A 94 -1.59 -3.16 27.58
N THR A 95 -2.79 -2.91 28.12
CA THR A 95 -3.65 -1.78 27.76
C THR A 95 -3.47 -0.59 28.72
N LYS A 96 -2.24 -0.18 28.96
CA LYS A 96 -1.92 0.88 29.93
C LYS A 96 -1.25 2.10 29.31
N SER A 97 -0.82 2.02 28.05
CA SER A 97 -0.09 3.11 27.43
C SER A 97 -0.99 4.34 27.22
N ARG A 98 -0.41 5.52 27.38
CA ARG A 98 -1.07 6.82 27.18
C ARG A 98 -0.32 7.73 26.22
N GLY A 99 0.89 7.31 25.82
CA GLY A 99 1.75 8.06 24.93
C GLY A 99 2.86 7.19 24.36
N THR A 100 3.72 7.77 23.56
CA THR A 100 4.79 7.09 22.84
C THR A 100 5.93 6.65 23.75
N VAL A 101 6.29 7.49 24.71
CA VAL A 101 7.38 7.22 25.67
C VAL A 101 7.03 6.10 26.62
N ASP A 102 5.85 6.13 27.22
CA ASP A 102 5.41 5.07 28.16
C ASP A 102 5.11 3.75 27.43
N ALA A 103 4.61 3.80 26.19
CA ALA A 103 4.44 2.61 25.38
C ALA A 103 5.79 1.90 25.15
N MET A 104 6.83 2.64 24.76
CA MET A 104 8.14 2.06 24.53
C MET A 104 8.79 1.58 25.85
N GLN A 105 8.60 2.30 26.96
CA GLN A 105 9.06 1.83 28.25
C GLN A 105 8.41 0.49 28.66
N MET A 106 7.10 0.35 28.44
CA MET A 106 6.39 -0.92 28.69
C MET A 106 6.91 -2.05 27.79
N ALA A 107 7.31 -1.75 26.55
CA ALA A 107 7.93 -2.73 25.67
C ALA A 107 9.29 -3.20 26.22
N LEU A 108 10.12 -2.27 26.70
CA LEU A 108 11.41 -2.59 27.33
C LEU A 108 11.24 -3.42 28.60
N ASP A 109 10.30 -3.05 29.45
CA ASP A 109 9.98 -3.80 30.68
C ASP A 109 9.53 -5.23 30.33
N GLY A 110 8.64 -5.36 29.34
CA GLY A 110 8.17 -6.66 28.84
C GLY A 110 9.28 -7.52 28.21
N LEU A 111 10.26 -6.92 27.54
CA LEU A 111 11.46 -7.60 27.04
C LEU A 111 12.32 -8.11 28.20
N ALA A 112 12.54 -7.29 29.23
CA ALA A 112 13.33 -7.65 30.40
C ALA A 112 12.69 -8.80 31.20
N GLU A 113 11.38 -8.73 31.46
CA GLU A 113 10.62 -9.76 32.14
C GLU A 113 10.70 -11.12 31.47
N ARG A 114 10.86 -11.15 30.13
CA ARG A 114 10.94 -12.37 29.30
C ARG A 114 12.38 -12.79 28.98
N GLY A 115 13.37 -12.06 29.48
CA GLY A 115 14.79 -12.33 29.21
C GLY A 115 15.20 -12.10 27.75
N LEU A 116 14.55 -11.16 27.06
CA LEU A 116 14.74 -10.86 25.63
C LEU A 116 15.63 -9.63 25.38
N SER A 117 16.02 -8.89 26.41
CA SER A 117 16.75 -7.61 26.28
C SER A 117 18.16 -7.73 25.68
N ALA A 118 18.76 -8.93 25.71
CA ALA A 118 20.09 -9.17 25.12
C ALA A 118 20.06 -9.55 23.64
N GLY A 119 18.85 -9.78 23.08
CA GLY A 119 18.70 -10.13 21.69
C GLY A 119 18.91 -8.93 20.75
N ARG A 120 19.19 -9.22 19.49
CA ARG A 120 19.22 -8.20 18.42
C ARG A 120 17.80 -7.84 18.04
N ILE A 121 17.44 -6.56 18.24
CA ILE A 121 16.09 -6.06 18.06
C ILE A 121 15.97 -5.32 16.74
N ALA A 122 14.90 -5.59 16.01
CA ALA A 122 14.50 -4.82 14.83
C ALA A 122 13.21 -4.02 15.11
N VAL A 123 13.15 -2.78 14.63
CA VAL A 123 12.00 -1.88 14.77
C VAL A 123 11.71 -1.20 13.45
N GLU A 124 10.49 -0.72 13.26
CA GLU A 124 10.12 0.06 12.07
C GLU A 124 10.61 1.51 12.22
N THR A 125 11.87 1.78 11.86
CA THR A 125 12.53 3.08 12.09
C THR A 125 11.78 4.25 11.45
N GLY A 126 11.13 4.04 10.29
CA GLY A 126 10.33 5.06 9.60
C GLY A 126 8.99 5.39 10.25
N PHE A 127 8.54 4.56 11.20
CA PHE A 127 7.24 4.69 11.88
C PHE A 127 7.36 4.87 13.40
N LEU A 128 8.58 4.93 13.92
CA LEU A 128 8.82 5.09 15.34
C LEU A 128 9.05 6.57 15.68
N PRO A 129 8.21 7.19 16.52
CA PRO A 129 8.43 8.55 16.98
C PRO A 129 9.80 8.73 17.65
N ALA A 130 10.44 9.88 17.45
CA ALA A 130 11.79 10.14 17.92
C ALA A 130 11.94 10.02 19.44
N ASP A 131 10.92 10.39 20.22
CA ASP A 131 10.91 10.25 21.67
C ASP A 131 10.86 8.77 22.11
N ALA A 132 10.09 7.93 21.41
CA ALA A 132 10.07 6.49 21.64
C ALA A 132 11.40 5.84 21.22
N TRP A 133 11.99 6.28 20.11
CA TRP A 133 13.33 5.86 19.69
C TRP A 133 14.39 6.17 20.75
N ASP A 134 14.37 7.36 21.35
CA ASP A 134 15.32 7.72 22.40
C ASP A 134 15.17 6.83 23.65
N VAL A 135 13.94 6.49 24.03
CA VAL A 135 13.67 5.53 25.12
C VAL A 135 14.26 4.15 24.77
N LEU A 136 13.97 3.64 23.58
CA LEU A 136 14.47 2.33 23.12
C LEU A 136 16.00 2.28 23.13
N ARG A 137 16.65 3.27 22.50
CA ARG A 137 18.11 3.35 22.38
C ARG A 137 18.80 3.47 23.74
N THR A 138 18.18 4.17 24.69
CA THR A 138 18.74 4.36 26.02
C THR A 138 18.52 3.11 26.90
N GLY A 139 17.39 2.45 26.74
CA GLY A 139 17.02 1.26 27.52
C GLY A 139 17.73 -0.03 27.09
N LEU A 140 18.33 -0.05 25.89
CA LEU A 140 19.10 -1.18 25.32
C LEU A 140 20.56 -0.76 25.07
N PRO A 141 21.39 -0.68 26.08
CA PRO A 141 22.78 -0.25 25.94
C PRO A 141 23.68 -1.37 25.36
N GLY A 142 23.45 -1.76 24.15
CA GLY A 142 24.17 -2.83 23.47
C GLY A 142 24.24 -2.58 21.98
N THR A 143 23.88 -3.58 21.19
CA THR A 143 23.79 -3.45 19.73
C THR A 143 22.60 -2.54 19.39
N PRO A 144 22.79 -1.49 18.59
CA PRO A 144 21.69 -0.63 18.17
C PRO A 144 20.61 -1.43 17.44
N PRO A 145 19.33 -1.08 17.63
CA PRO A 145 18.25 -1.69 16.85
C PRO A 145 18.45 -1.48 15.35
N VAL A 146 18.01 -2.46 14.55
CA VAL A 146 18.03 -2.41 13.09
C VAL A 146 16.62 -2.14 12.53
N ASP A 147 16.52 -1.85 11.23
CA ASP A 147 15.23 -1.62 10.60
C ASP A 147 14.49 -2.96 10.36
N ALA A 148 13.23 -3.01 10.75
CA ALA A 148 12.36 -4.17 10.56
C ALA A 148 11.53 -4.10 9.26
N VAL A 149 11.56 -2.98 8.54
CA VAL A 149 10.65 -2.73 7.41
C VAL A 149 10.79 -3.81 6.33
N GLU A 150 12.02 -4.19 5.96
CA GLU A 150 12.25 -5.22 4.95
C GLU A 150 11.71 -6.59 5.40
N ILE A 151 11.93 -6.98 6.66
CA ILE A 151 11.42 -8.24 7.23
C ILE A 151 9.89 -8.30 7.15
N LEU A 152 9.23 -7.22 7.58
CA LEU A 152 7.77 -7.17 7.64
C LEU A 152 7.11 -7.04 6.26
N GLU A 153 7.75 -6.34 5.32
CA GLU A 153 7.25 -6.28 3.94
C GLU A 153 7.43 -7.60 3.19
N GLU A 154 8.57 -8.28 3.35
CA GLU A 154 8.79 -9.62 2.78
C GLU A 154 7.79 -10.64 3.34
N LEU A 155 7.42 -10.52 4.62
CA LEU A 155 6.38 -11.36 5.22
C LEU A 155 5.03 -11.18 4.51
N ARG A 156 4.70 -9.94 4.11
CA ARG A 156 3.43 -9.59 3.44
C ARG A 156 3.48 -9.67 1.92
N ALA A 157 4.65 -9.93 1.32
CA ALA A 157 4.83 -9.90 -0.13
C ALA A 157 3.88 -10.87 -0.85
N VAL A 158 3.71 -12.08 -0.33
CA VAL A 158 2.79 -13.10 -0.83
C VAL A 158 1.47 -13.02 -0.06
N LYS A 159 0.40 -12.67 -0.77
CA LYS A 159 -0.94 -12.49 -0.20
C LYS A 159 -1.67 -13.81 -0.07
N SER A 160 -2.35 -13.99 1.04
CA SER A 160 -3.31 -15.08 1.23
C SER A 160 -4.54 -14.91 0.33
N PRO A 161 -5.36 -15.96 0.11
CA PRO A 161 -6.59 -15.83 -0.66
C PRO A 161 -7.54 -14.75 -0.14
N LYS A 162 -7.64 -14.57 1.18
CA LYS A 162 -8.45 -13.51 1.80
C LYS A 162 -7.94 -12.12 1.45
N GLU A 163 -6.62 -11.91 1.49
CA GLU A 163 -6.00 -10.64 1.13
C GLU A 163 -6.19 -10.31 -0.35
N LEU A 164 -6.08 -11.33 -1.23
CA LEU A 164 -6.37 -11.19 -2.67
C LEU A 164 -7.83 -10.79 -2.91
N ASP A 165 -8.78 -11.34 -2.17
CA ASP A 165 -10.20 -10.97 -2.28
C ASP A 165 -10.43 -9.51 -1.84
N LEU A 166 -9.78 -9.06 -0.77
CA LEU A 166 -9.86 -7.67 -0.31
C LEU A 166 -9.26 -6.68 -1.33
N LEU A 167 -8.11 -7.02 -1.92
CA LEU A 167 -7.48 -6.23 -2.98
C LEU A 167 -8.35 -6.17 -4.24
N ARG A 168 -9.00 -7.29 -4.61
CA ARG A 168 -9.95 -7.33 -5.73
C ARG A 168 -11.16 -6.43 -5.46
N MET A 169 -11.76 -6.54 -4.28
CA MET A 169 -12.89 -5.69 -3.87
C MET A 169 -12.51 -4.20 -3.87
N ALA A 170 -11.32 -3.85 -3.36
CA ALA A 170 -10.82 -2.48 -3.38
C ALA A 170 -10.64 -1.96 -4.80
N SER A 171 -9.97 -2.73 -5.66
CA SER A 171 -9.70 -2.35 -7.06
C SER A 171 -10.97 -2.21 -7.90
N ASP A 172 -11.90 -3.17 -7.79
CA ASP A 172 -13.20 -3.12 -8.48
C ASP A 172 -14.03 -1.92 -8.00
N GLY A 173 -14.00 -1.65 -6.70
CA GLY A 173 -14.69 -0.51 -6.09
C GLY A 173 -14.13 0.83 -6.55
N VAL A 174 -12.80 0.99 -6.61
CA VAL A 174 -12.11 2.21 -7.09
C VAL A 174 -12.44 2.47 -8.55
N VAL A 175 -12.32 1.47 -9.45
CA VAL A 175 -12.65 1.65 -10.87
C VAL A 175 -14.13 1.94 -11.07
N GLY A 176 -15.02 1.25 -10.35
CA GLY A 176 -16.45 1.53 -10.39
C GLY A 176 -16.79 2.95 -9.92
N ALA A 177 -16.07 3.47 -8.92
CA ALA A 177 -16.20 4.85 -8.45
C ALA A 177 -15.69 5.86 -9.51
N MET A 178 -14.57 5.57 -10.18
CA MET A 178 -14.07 6.40 -11.28
C MET A 178 -15.06 6.49 -12.44
N GLN A 179 -15.65 5.37 -12.87
CA GLN A 179 -16.67 5.35 -13.92
C GLN A 179 -17.88 6.21 -13.55
N ALA A 180 -18.40 6.03 -12.32
CA ALA A 180 -19.51 6.82 -11.81
C ALA A 180 -19.17 8.31 -11.68
N THR A 181 -17.92 8.63 -11.38
CA THR A 181 -17.42 10.00 -11.32
C THR A 181 -17.40 10.62 -12.71
N PHE A 182 -16.75 9.98 -13.70
CA PHE A 182 -16.71 10.50 -15.06
C PHE A 182 -18.11 10.77 -15.61
N ALA A 183 -19.07 9.91 -15.38
CA ALA A 183 -20.45 10.08 -15.81
C ALA A 183 -21.17 11.30 -15.18
N GLN A 184 -20.64 11.85 -14.08
CA GLN A 184 -21.22 13.01 -13.39
C GLN A 184 -20.49 14.33 -13.69
N LEU A 185 -19.35 14.28 -14.40
CA LEU A 185 -18.57 15.48 -14.69
C LEU A 185 -19.22 16.33 -15.79
N ALA A 186 -19.01 17.63 -15.69
CA ALA A 186 -19.43 18.60 -16.70
C ALA A 186 -18.43 19.78 -16.75
N PRO A 187 -18.32 20.45 -17.90
CA PRO A 187 -17.60 21.73 -17.98
C PRO A 187 -18.12 22.74 -16.96
N GLY A 188 -17.22 23.50 -16.37
CA GLY A 188 -17.53 24.47 -15.31
C GLY A 188 -17.37 23.92 -13.88
N MET A 189 -17.33 22.60 -13.70
CA MET A 189 -16.93 21.97 -12.43
C MET A 189 -15.42 22.16 -12.20
N THR A 190 -14.97 22.00 -10.97
CA THR A 190 -13.55 22.06 -10.61
C THR A 190 -12.96 20.67 -10.41
N LYS A 191 -11.63 20.56 -10.37
CA LYS A 191 -10.96 19.32 -9.94
C LYS A 191 -11.36 18.92 -8.53
N ASN A 192 -11.60 19.87 -7.61
CA ASN A 192 -12.12 19.59 -6.28
C ASN A 192 -13.51 18.94 -6.32
N ASP A 193 -14.41 19.43 -7.19
CA ASP A 193 -15.75 18.84 -7.36
C ASP A 193 -15.65 17.39 -7.85
N ALA A 194 -14.75 17.12 -8.81
CA ALA A 194 -14.51 15.77 -9.32
C ALA A 194 -14.00 14.84 -8.22
N VAL A 195 -13.06 15.29 -7.39
CA VAL A 195 -12.53 14.50 -6.26
C VAL A 195 -13.57 14.28 -5.18
N ASP A 196 -14.43 15.26 -4.90
CA ASP A 196 -15.53 15.10 -3.93
C ASP A 196 -16.62 14.12 -4.42
N ILE A 197 -16.86 14.04 -5.74
CA ILE A 197 -17.71 13.01 -6.31
C ILE A 197 -17.05 11.64 -6.14
N LEU A 198 -15.78 11.49 -6.53
CA LEU A 198 -15.06 10.23 -6.45
C LEU A 198 -15.03 9.69 -5.00
N ARG A 199 -14.75 10.56 -4.04
CA ARG A 199 -14.79 10.20 -2.61
C ARG A 199 -16.15 9.64 -2.19
N ARG A 200 -17.24 10.28 -2.59
CA ARG A 200 -18.60 9.80 -2.29
C ARG A 200 -18.88 8.46 -2.96
N GLU A 201 -18.45 8.29 -4.18
CA GLU A 201 -18.62 7.05 -4.95
C GLU A 201 -17.84 5.87 -4.37
N GLU A 202 -16.61 6.10 -3.88
CA GLU A 202 -15.83 5.08 -3.17
C GLU A 202 -16.49 4.68 -1.84
N ILE A 203 -16.89 5.66 -1.04
CA ILE A 203 -17.59 5.40 0.24
C ILE A 203 -18.90 4.65 0.00
N ALA A 204 -19.68 5.01 -1.05
CA ALA A 204 -20.90 4.30 -1.40
C ALA A 204 -20.69 2.84 -1.81
N ARG A 205 -19.47 2.47 -2.23
CA ARG A 205 -19.04 1.11 -2.54
C ARG A 205 -18.41 0.38 -1.35
N GLY A 206 -18.45 0.98 -0.15
CA GLY A 206 -17.93 0.39 1.08
C GLY A 206 -16.42 0.53 1.25
N LEU A 207 -15.78 1.40 0.48
CA LEU A 207 -14.35 1.69 0.64
C LEU A 207 -14.11 2.82 1.64
N THR A 208 -12.97 2.80 2.28
CA THR A 208 -12.40 3.96 2.96
C THR A 208 -11.58 4.76 1.94
N TRP A 209 -11.88 6.05 1.82
CA TRP A 209 -11.13 6.97 0.97
C TRP A 209 -9.69 7.15 1.46
N GLU A 210 -8.72 7.11 0.54
CA GLU A 210 -7.32 7.42 0.85
C GLU A 210 -6.84 8.67 0.11
N TYR A 211 -6.83 8.65 -1.22
CA TYR A 211 -6.32 9.78 -2.03
C TYR A 211 -6.88 9.77 -3.46
N CYS A 212 -6.71 10.91 -4.15
CA CYS A 212 -6.81 10.98 -5.60
C CYS A 212 -5.80 12.00 -6.15
N LEU A 213 -5.03 11.57 -7.12
CA LEU A 213 -4.24 12.43 -7.99
C LEU A 213 -5.04 12.66 -9.28
N ILE A 214 -5.30 13.91 -9.61
CA ILE A 214 -6.17 14.29 -10.74
C ILE A 214 -5.48 15.32 -11.64
N THR A 215 -5.45 15.06 -12.96
CA THR A 215 -5.07 16.06 -13.97
C THR A 215 -6.29 16.51 -14.77
N ALA A 216 -6.23 17.67 -15.39
CA ALA A 216 -7.26 18.16 -16.30
C ALA A 216 -6.64 18.95 -17.46
N GLY A 217 -7.12 18.71 -18.69
CA GLY A 217 -6.65 19.34 -19.92
C GLY A 217 -5.15 19.08 -20.16
N GLN A 218 -4.41 20.13 -20.50
CA GLN A 218 -2.95 20.04 -20.74
C GLN A 218 -2.11 20.17 -19.47
N SER A 219 -2.73 20.42 -18.30
CA SER A 219 -2.01 20.60 -17.05
C SER A 219 -1.42 19.28 -16.56
N LEU A 220 -0.14 19.30 -16.17
CA LEU A 220 0.54 18.18 -15.53
C LEU A 220 0.42 18.22 -14.00
N ASN A 221 -0.29 19.22 -13.44
CA ASN A 221 -0.52 19.30 -12.00
C ASN A 221 -1.54 18.23 -11.56
N ARG A 222 -1.08 17.30 -10.76
CA ARG A 222 -1.87 16.16 -10.26
C ARG A 222 -2.64 16.44 -8.96
N ALA A 223 -2.47 17.62 -8.35
CA ALA A 223 -3.19 17.93 -7.11
C ALA A 223 -4.66 18.32 -7.37
N PRO A 224 -5.61 17.92 -6.49
CA PRO A 224 -6.92 18.55 -6.42
C PRO A 224 -6.79 20.07 -6.29
N SER A 225 -7.65 20.83 -6.96
CA SER A 225 -7.57 22.29 -6.97
C SER A 225 -8.87 22.92 -7.49
N ALA A 226 -8.93 24.24 -7.43
CA ALA A 226 -10.02 25.03 -8.03
C ALA A 226 -9.87 25.23 -9.54
N GLN A 227 -8.97 24.48 -10.21
CA GLN A 227 -8.89 24.50 -11.68
C GLN A 227 -10.25 24.06 -12.25
N VAL A 228 -10.81 24.92 -13.09
CA VAL A 228 -12.10 24.69 -13.77
C VAL A 228 -11.88 23.73 -14.94
N LEU A 229 -12.78 22.80 -15.11
CA LEU A 229 -12.84 21.85 -16.22
C LEU A 229 -13.47 22.53 -17.43
N GLU A 230 -12.74 22.54 -18.54
CA GLU A 230 -13.15 23.19 -19.79
C GLU A 230 -13.76 22.16 -20.76
N PRO A 231 -14.60 22.60 -21.71
CA PRO A 231 -15.11 21.74 -22.78
C PRO A 231 -13.98 21.08 -23.56
N GLY A 232 -14.00 19.74 -23.64
CA GLY A 232 -12.99 18.97 -24.35
C GLY A 232 -11.76 18.58 -23.52
N ASP A 233 -11.67 18.97 -22.25
CA ASP A 233 -10.60 18.52 -21.37
C ASP A 233 -10.60 17.00 -21.22
N ILE A 234 -9.39 16.45 -21.16
CA ILE A 234 -9.15 15.08 -20.69
C ILE A 234 -8.84 15.12 -19.20
N LEU A 235 -9.13 14.03 -18.50
CA LEU A 235 -8.82 13.88 -17.08
C LEU A 235 -8.16 12.53 -16.84
N SER A 236 -7.18 12.50 -15.93
CA SER A 236 -6.78 11.27 -15.25
C SER A 236 -7.36 11.26 -13.84
N LEU A 237 -7.94 10.16 -13.41
CA LEU A 237 -8.21 9.86 -12.00
C LEU A 237 -7.30 8.71 -11.60
N ASP A 238 -6.41 8.99 -10.67
CA ASP A 238 -5.43 8.06 -10.12
C ASP A 238 -5.69 8.02 -8.61
N SER A 239 -6.39 6.98 -8.17
CA SER A 239 -6.98 6.95 -6.84
C SER A 239 -6.70 5.67 -6.10
N GLY A 240 -6.58 5.83 -4.80
CA GLY A 240 -6.52 4.75 -3.83
C GLY A 240 -7.71 4.80 -2.89
N GLY A 241 -8.45 3.70 -2.84
CA GLY A 241 -9.45 3.42 -1.83
C GLY A 241 -9.15 2.08 -1.18
N ASN A 242 -9.45 1.91 0.10
CA ASN A 242 -9.15 0.66 0.78
C ASN A 242 -10.39 -0.13 1.21
N CYS A 243 -10.28 -1.45 1.13
CA CYS A 243 -11.21 -2.40 1.71
C CYS A 243 -10.52 -3.07 2.91
N SER A 244 -10.96 -2.76 4.13
CA SER A 244 -10.35 -3.31 5.36
C SER A 244 -8.82 -3.11 5.42
N GLY A 245 -8.31 -1.97 4.94
CA GLY A 245 -6.90 -1.62 4.92
C GLY A 245 -6.13 -2.01 3.65
N TYR A 246 -6.65 -2.91 2.81
CA TYR A 246 -6.03 -3.30 1.53
C TYR A 246 -6.42 -2.34 0.42
N LEU A 247 -5.42 -1.84 -0.31
CA LEU A 247 -5.54 -0.72 -1.23
C LEU A 247 -5.79 -1.18 -2.67
N GLY A 248 -6.79 -0.59 -3.30
CA GLY A 248 -6.87 -0.56 -4.76
C GLY A 248 -6.12 0.66 -5.26
N ASP A 249 -5.12 0.48 -6.09
CA ASP A 249 -4.27 1.55 -6.66
C ASP A 249 -4.36 1.49 -8.17
N LEU A 250 -5.17 2.38 -8.76
CA LEU A 250 -5.49 2.33 -10.20
C LEU A 250 -5.64 3.74 -10.78
N CYS A 251 -5.40 3.84 -12.10
CA CYS A 251 -5.66 5.06 -12.85
C CYS A 251 -6.48 4.79 -14.10
N ARG A 252 -7.50 5.63 -14.34
CA ARG A 252 -8.34 5.62 -15.55
C ARG A 252 -8.44 7.02 -16.14
N MET A 253 -8.68 7.06 -17.47
CA MET A 253 -8.80 8.29 -18.23
C MET A 253 -10.26 8.60 -18.53
N GLY A 254 -10.62 9.88 -18.44
CA GLY A 254 -11.90 10.41 -18.86
C GLY A 254 -11.75 11.59 -19.81
N ALA A 255 -12.85 11.97 -20.47
CA ALA A 255 -12.91 13.13 -21.36
C ALA A 255 -14.28 13.81 -21.28
N LEU A 256 -14.28 15.17 -21.33
CA LEU A 256 -15.51 15.98 -21.32
C LEU A 256 -16.12 16.15 -22.70
N ALA A 257 -15.51 15.58 -23.74
CA ALA A 257 -16.05 15.45 -25.08
C ALA A 257 -15.44 14.23 -25.77
N PRO A 258 -16.00 13.74 -26.88
CA PRO A 258 -15.38 12.66 -27.65
C PRO A 258 -13.91 12.96 -27.96
N PRO A 259 -12.95 12.10 -27.58
CA PRO A 259 -11.53 12.35 -27.78
C PRO A 259 -11.17 12.35 -29.27
N SER A 260 -10.21 13.19 -29.65
CA SER A 260 -9.65 13.21 -31.00
C SER A 260 -9.00 11.87 -31.37
N ALA A 261 -8.76 11.62 -32.66
CA ALA A 261 -8.03 10.45 -33.12
C ALA A 261 -6.62 10.37 -32.46
N GLU A 262 -5.94 11.52 -32.33
CA GLU A 262 -4.62 11.61 -31.68
C GLU A 262 -4.68 11.17 -30.18
N LEU A 263 -5.73 11.55 -29.44
CA LEU A 263 -5.95 11.12 -28.07
C LEU A 263 -6.27 9.62 -27.99
N GLN A 264 -7.08 9.12 -28.93
CA GLN A 264 -7.39 7.68 -29.02
C GLN A 264 -6.13 6.87 -29.27
N ASP A 265 -5.30 7.30 -30.22
CA ASP A 265 -4.01 6.65 -30.54
C ASP A 265 -3.05 6.71 -29.35
N ALA A 266 -3.00 7.83 -28.62
CA ALA A 266 -2.15 7.98 -27.45
C ALA A 266 -2.53 7.00 -26.32
N LEU A 267 -3.82 6.87 -26.00
CA LEU A 267 -4.27 5.92 -24.98
C LEU A 267 -4.07 4.46 -25.45
N ALA A 268 -4.28 4.17 -26.73
CA ALA A 268 -4.04 2.85 -27.29
C ALA A 268 -2.56 2.44 -27.19
N GLN A 269 -1.62 3.38 -27.34
CA GLN A 269 -0.19 3.12 -27.15
C GLN A 269 0.16 2.82 -25.68
N ILE A 270 -0.46 3.51 -24.73
CA ILE A 270 -0.32 3.20 -23.30
C ILE A 270 -0.87 1.82 -23.00
N GLU A 271 -2.04 1.49 -23.56
CA GLU A 271 -2.63 0.16 -23.42
C GLU A 271 -1.73 -0.95 -23.99
N GLU A 272 -1.07 -0.70 -25.13
CA GLU A 272 -0.09 -1.64 -25.70
C GLU A 272 1.06 -1.92 -24.73
N VAL A 273 1.59 -0.86 -24.08
CA VAL A 273 2.65 -1.00 -23.04
C VAL A 273 2.13 -1.80 -21.85
N GLN A 274 0.94 -1.47 -21.34
CA GLN A 274 0.33 -2.19 -20.22
C GLN A 274 0.18 -3.69 -20.52
N GLN A 275 -0.35 -4.04 -21.68
CA GLN A 275 -0.54 -5.43 -22.10
C GLN A 275 0.81 -6.15 -22.31
N ALA A 276 1.81 -5.47 -22.88
CA ALA A 276 3.15 -6.03 -23.02
C ALA A 276 3.81 -6.31 -21.67
N ALA A 277 3.66 -5.39 -20.70
CA ALA A 277 4.20 -5.54 -19.36
C ALA A 277 3.57 -6.73 -18.60
N ARG A 278 2.29 -6.97 -18.81
CA ARG A 278 1.54 -8.04 -18.12
C ARG A 278 1.86 -9.45 -18.65
N LYS A 279 2.28 -9.59 -19.92
CA LYS A 279 2.55 -10.89 -20.56
C LYS A 279 3.56 -11.78 -19.84
N PRO A 280 4.72 -11.28 -19.35
CA PRO A 280 5.72 -12.11 -18.68
C PRO A 280 5.39 -12.40 -17.22
N LEU A 281 4.39 -11.72 -16.63
CA LEU A 281 4.08 -11.83 -15.21
C LEU A 281 3.47 -13.21 -14.88
N ARG A 282 4.22 -14.01 -14.13
CA ARG A 282 3.80 -15.30 -13.57
C ARG A 282 4.77 -15.70 -12.46
N ALA A 283 4.42 -16.72 -11.70
CA ALA A 283 5.35 -17.35 -10.76
C ALA A 283 6.63 -17.81 -11.50
N ASP A 284 7.75 -17.77 -10.79
CA ASP A 284 9.10 -18.08 -11.28
C ASP A 284 9.67 -17.13 -12.36
N ALA A 285 8.90 -16.17 -12.87
CA ALA A 285 9.45 -15.15 -13.75
C ALA A 285 10.28 -14.14 -12.93
N PRO A 286 11.42 -13.65 -13.45
CA PRO A 286 12.17 -12.60 -12.76
C PRO A 286 11.35 -11.32 -12.66
N GLY A 287 11.41 -10.63 -11.50
CA GLY A 287 10.67 -9.39 -11.29
C GLY A 287 11.04 -8.26 -12.26
N GLY A 288 12.19 -8.36 -12.94
CA GLY A 288 12.60 -7.44 -14.00
C GLY A 288 11.90 -7.64 -15.35
N ALA A 289 11.24 -8.79 -15.56
CA ALA A 289 10.65 -9.16 -16.84
C ALA A 289 9.67 -8.14 -17.46
N PRO A 290 8.78 -7.47 -16.72
CA PRO A 290 7.89 -6.46 -17.28
C PRO A 290 8.65 -5.25 -17.86
N PHE A 291 9.77 -4.84 -17.25
CA PHE A 291 10.60 -3.72 -17.76
C PHE A 291 11.29 -4.08 -19.07
N GLU A 292 11.77 -5.32 -19.19
CA GLU A 292 12.39 -5.82 -20.41
C GLU A 292 11.37 -5.91 -21.56
N ALA A 293 10.15 -6.38 -21.24
CA ALA A 293 9.07 -6.54 -22.22
C ALA A 293 8.62 -5.22 -22.84
N VAL A 294 8.75 -4.10 -22.14
CA VAL A 294 8.30 -2.78 -22.64
C VAL A 294 9.42 -1.86 -23.13
N ALA A 295 10.69 -2.28 -22.98
CA ALA A 295 11.85 -1.43 -23.25
C ALA A 295 11.83 -0.79 -24.66
N ASP A 296 11.41 -1.54 -25.68
CA ASP A 296 11.31 -1.04 -27.06
C ASP A 296 10.11 -0.12 -27.28
N LEU A 297 9.03 -0.30 -26.56
CA LEU A 297 7.81 0.50 -26.65
C LEU A 297 7.98 1.89 -26.01
N LEU A 298 8.90 2.02 -25.04
CA LEU A 298 9.16 3.25 -24.30
C LEU A 298 10.30 4.10 -24.90
N LYS A 299 10.83 3.75 -26.07
CA LYS A 299 11.92 4.49 -26.71
C LYS A 299 11.53 5.96 -26.98
N PRO A 300 12.47 6.92 -26.81
CA PRO A 300 12.19 8.36 -26.85
C PRO A 300 12.02 8.93 -28.30
N THR A 301 11.35 8.20 -29.18
CA THR A 301 11.01 8.67 -30.55
C THR A 301 9.74 9.51 -30.58
N ARG A 302 9.06 9.66 -29.43
CA ARG A 302 7.76 10.30 -29.28
C ARG A 302 7.88 11.66 -28.58
N GLU A 303 6.98 12.58 -28.87
CA GLU A 303 6.89 13.85 -28.14
C GLU A 303 6.58 13.60 -26.67
N GLY A 304 7.25 14.34 -25.78
CA GLY A 304 7.05 14.24 -24.32
C GLY A 304 7.90 13.16 -23.67
N SER A 305 7.51 12.76 -22.45
CA SER A 305 8.21 11.76 -21.64
C SER A 305 7.30 10.61 -21.26
N PHE A 306 7.82 9.39 -21.38
CA PHE A 306 7.19 8.19 -20.83
C PHE A 306 7.79 7.86 -19.46
N ALA A 307 6.93 7.48 -18.55
CA ALA A 307 7.31 6.82 -17.30
C ALA A 307 6.62 5.44 -17.25
N PHE A 308 7.38 4.44 -16.84
CA PHE A 308 6.89 3.10 -16.60
C PHE A 308 7.33 2.68 -15.20
N VAL A 309 6.36 2.35 -14.35
CA VAL A 309 6.58 2.02 -12.94
C VAL A 309 5.90 0.70 -12.64
N VAL A 310 6.58 -0.15 -11.85
CA VAL A 310 5.98 -1.37 -11.29
C VAL A 310 6.40 -1.48 -9.83
N HIS A 311 5.42 -1.58 -8.96
CA HIS A 311 5.64 -1.71 -7.51
C HIS A 311 4.70 -2.72 -6.88
N GLY A 312 5.05 -3.25 -5.71
CA GLY A 312 4.14 -4.07 -4.92
C GLY A 312 3.05 -3.22 -4.28
N VAL A 313 1.88 -3.81 -4.10
CA VAL A 313 0.73 -3.19 -3.43
C VAL A 313 0.06 -4.18 -2.48
N GLY A 314 -0.50 -3.65 -1.39
CA GLY A 314 -1.17 -4.44 -0.37
C GLY A 314 -1.84 -3.56 0.68
N LEU A 315 -1.30 -3.55 1.90
CA LEU A 315 -1.74 -2.63 2.97
C LEU A 315 -1.20 -1.21 2.79
N ILE A 316 -0.21 -1.03 1.92
CA ILE A 316 0.32 0.26 1.46
C ILE A 316 0.55 0.19 -0.05
N THR A 317 0.56 1.34 -0.72
CA THR A 317 0.70 1.40 -2.19
C THR A 317 2.09 1.00 -2.68
N HIS A 318 3.13 1.20 -1.89
CA HIS A 318 4.50 0.84 -2.26
C HIS A 318 5.11 -0.06 -1.18
N GLU A 319 4.96 -1.39 -1.35
CA GLU A 319 5.55 -2.41 -0.48
C GLU A 319 6.24 -3.50 -1.31
N ALA A 320 6.74 -4.56 -0.67
CA ALA A 320 7.25 -5.71 -1.39
C ALA A 320 6.16 -6.42 -2.23
N PRO A 321 6.50 -6.89 -3.46
CA PRO A 321 7.84 -6.97 -4.03
C PRO A 321 8.37 -5.63 -4.55
N ARG A 322 9.61 -5.29 -4.19
CA ARG A 322 10.29 -4.05 -4.57
C ARG A 322 11.09 -4.28 -5.86
N LEU A 323 10.65 -3.67 -6.96
CA LEU A 323 11.16 -3.94 -8.32
C LEU A 323 11.99 -2.80 -8.91
N MET A 324 11.92 -1.59 -8.35
CA MET A 324 12.59 -0.38 -8.84
C MET A 324 13.33 0.34 -7.72
N ASP A 325 14.57 0.76 -7.99
CA ASP A 325 15.39 1.62 -7.12
C ASP A 325 15.31 3.10 -7.50
N ASN A 326 14.77 3.41 -8.67
CA ASN A 326 14.62 4.74 -9.25
C ASN A 326 13.16 5.15 -9.47
N GLY A 327 12.23 4.51 -8.77
CA GLY A 327 10.80 4.84 -8.81
C GLY A 327 10.46 6.11 -8.01
N PRO A 328 9.15 6.44 -7.91
CA PRO A 328 8.68 7.58 -7.12
C PRO A 328 9.11 7.52 -5.65
N ILE A 329 9.26 6.31 -5.10
CA ILE A 329 9.80 6.06 -3.77
C ILE A 329 11.14 5.35 -3.92
N PRO A 330 12.26 6.00 -3.56
CA PRO A 330 13.58 5.39 -3.69
C PRO A 330 13.82 4.38 -2.57
N TYR A 331 13.97 3.11 -2.91
CA TYR A 331 14.37 2.02 -2.01
C TYR A 331 15.12 0.94 -2.78
N PRO A 332 15.89 0.07 -2.11
CA PRO A 332 16.52 -1.07 -2.77
C PRO A 332 15.49 -1.96 -3.47
N ALA A 333 15.83 -2.48 -4.64
CA ALA A 333 14.94 -3.29 -5.48
C ALA A 333 15.41 -4.76 -5.57
N PRO A 334 15.43 -5.52 -4.46
CA PRO A 334 15.95 -6.88 -4.45
C PRO A 334 15.13 -7.84 -5.31
N HIS A 335 13.83 -7.58 -5.46
CA HIS A 335 12.94 -8.44 -6.24
C HIS A 335 13.11 -8.30 -7.75
N ARG A 336 13.84 -7.29 -8.24
CA ARG A 336 14.07 -7.14 -9.68
C ARG A 336 14.74 -8.36 -10.31
N THR A 337 15.64 -9.01 -9.57
CA THR A 337 16.38 -10.20 -10.03
C THR A 337 15.87 -11.50 -9.43
N ARG A 338 14.99 -11.43 -8.43
CA ARG A 338 14.39 -12.60 -7.79
C ARG A 338 13.17 -13.09 -8.59
N PRO A 339 12.83 -14.39 -8.52
CA PRO A 339 11.58 -14.89 -9.08
C PRO A 339 10.40 -14.28 -8.35
N LEU A 340 9.33 -13.96 -9.09
CA LEU A 340 8.01 -13.64 -8.52
C LEU A 340 7.37 -14.91 -7.96
N GLU A 341 6.58 -14.76 -6.92
CA GLU A 341 5.82 -15.86 -6.30
C GLU A 341 4.32 -15.68 -6.58
N ALA A 342 3.59 -16.77 -6.77
CA ALA A 342 2.13 -16.72 -6.85
C ALA A 342 1.55 -16.11 -5.57
N GLY A 343 0.59 -15.21 -5.71
CA GLY A 343 0.04 -14.41 -4.60
C GLY A 343 0.73 -13.05 -4.38
N MET A 344 1.86 -12.75 -5.02
CA MET A 344 2.37 -11.38 -5.05
C MET A 344 1.42 -10.50 -5.86
N VAL A 345 1.26 -9.24 -5.44
CA VAL A 345 0.39 -8.27 -6.12
C VAL A 345 1.20 -7.03 -6.49
N LEU A 346 1.06 -6.61 -7.75
CA LEU A 346 1.79 -5.50 -8.33
C LEU A 346 0.83 -4.43 -8.85
N SER A 347 1.19 -3.16 -8.71
CA SER A 347 0.71 -2.11 -9.59
C SER A 347 1.63 -2.02 -10.82
N VAL A 348 1.04 -1.88 -12.00
CA VAL A 348 1.73 -1.67 -13.27
C VAL A 348 1.22 -0.35 -13.85
N GLU A 349 2.10 0.64 -13.97
CA GLU A 349 1.75 2.00 -14.36
C GLU A 349 2.48 2.40 -15.65
N THR A 350 1.75 2.96 -16.60
CA THR A 350 2.32 3.62 -17.79
C THR A 350 1.77 5.03 -17.90
N THR A 351 2.66 6.00 -17.92
CA THR A 351 2.31 7.42 -18.04
C THR A 351 2.98 8.03 -19.25
N TRP A 352 2.25 8.82 -20.02
CA TRP A 352 2.77 9.68 -21.06
C TRP A 352 2.46 11.15 -20.74
N GLN A 353 3.49 11.91 -20.42
CA GLN A 353 3.40 13.36 -20.27
C GLN A 353 3.65 13.99 -21.64
N HIS A 354 2.57 14.30 -22.36
CA HIS A 354 2.63 14.84 -23.70
C HIS A 354 2.48 16.36 -23.68
N PRO A 355 3.35 17.13 -24.38
CA PRO A 355 3.37 18.60 -24.26
C PRO A 355 2.09 19.30 -24.77
N ARG A 356 1.35 18.67 -25.70
CA ARG A 356 0.11 19.20 -26.26
C ARG A 356 -1.15 18.44 -25.81
N LEU A 357 -1.05 17.15 -25.57
CA LEU A 357 -2.21 16.32 -25.20
C LEU A 357 -2.43 16.26 -23.69
N GLY A 358 -1.43 16.62 -22.89
CA GLY A 358 -1.53 16.57 -21.44
C GLY A 358 -1.03 15.26 -20.84
N PHE A 359 -1.59 14.86 -19.72
CA PHE A 359 -1.18 13.70 -18.93
C PHE A 359 -2.11 12.51 -19.23
N ILE A 360 -1.55 11.44 -19.79
CA ILE A 360 -2.29 10.23 -20.15
C ILE A 360 -1.68 9.06 -19.38
N LYS A 361 -2.49 8.33 -18.60
CA LYS A 361 -2.00 7.25 -17.72
C LYS A 361 -3.01 6.10 -17.65
N LEU A 362 -2.49 4.88 -17.65
CA LEU A 362 -3.21 3.72 -17.14
C LEU A 362 -2.39 3.10 -16.03
N GLU A 363 -3.08 2.60 -15.02
CA GLU A 363 -2.51 1.86 -13.90
C GLU A 363 -3.43 0.71 -13.52
N ASP A 364 -2.84 -0.44 -13.32
CA ASP A 364 -3.54 -1.70 -13.04
C ASP A 364 -2.96 -2.42 -11.84
N THR A 365 -3.81 -2.90 -10.96
CA THR A 365 -3.44 -3.84 -9.90
C THR A 365 -3.54 -5.26 -10.45
N VAL A 366 -2.43 -6.03 -10.41
CA VAL A 366 -2.36 -7.40 -10.92
C VAL A 366 -1.81 -8.37 -9.89
N ALA A 367 -2.47 -9.50 -9.70
CA ALA A 367 -1.99 -10.60 -8.86
C ALA A 367 -1.23 -11.63 -9.70
N ILE A 368 -0.08 -12.07 -9.22
CA ILE A 368 0.73 -13.12 -9.83
C ILE A 368 0.08 -14.47 -9.57
N THR A 369 -0.07 -15.27 -10.62
CA THR A 369 -0.56 -16.66 -10.55
C THR A 369 0.52 -17.63 -11.02
N GLU A 370 0.29 -18.94 -10.88
CA GLU A 370 1.22 -19.97 -11.32
C GLU A 370 1.59 -19.86 -12.81
N THR A 371 0.65 -19.45 -13.64
CA THR A 371 0.82 -19.49 -15.12
C THR A 371 0.69 -18.11 -15.79
N GLY A 372 0.42 -17.05 -15.04
CA GLY A 372 0.17 -15.70 -15.57
C GLY A 372 -0.09 -14.69 -14.48
N CYS A 373 -0.93 -13.71 -14.77
CA CYS A 373 -1.41 -12.75 -13.79
C CYS A 373 -2.92 -12.52 -13.96
N GLU A 374 -3.58 -12.19 -12.88
CA GLU A 374 -4.99 -11.76 -12.84
C GLU A 374 -5.05 -10.27 -12.52
N ALA A 375 -5.70 -9.47 -13.36
CA ALA A 375 -5.88 -8.05 -13.09
C ALA A 375 -7.20 -7.81 -12.34
N PHE A 376 -7.14 -6.96 -11.31
CA PHE A 376 -8.27 -6.53 -10.51
C PHE A 376 -8.75 -5.15 -11.04
N GLY A 377 -10.07 -4.92 -11.08
CA GLY A 377 -10.60 -3.68 -11.62
C GLY A 377 -10.29 -3.49 -13.13
N ASP A 378 -10.17 -4.58 -13.90
CA ASP A 378 -9.72 -4.57 -15.31
C ASP A 378 -10.83 -4.12 -16.27
N THR A 379 -11.45 -2.98 -15.95
CA THR A 379 -12.52 -2.35 -16.75
C THR A 379 -12.23 -0.87 -16.95
N ALA A 380 -13.07 -0.18 -17.73
CA ALA A 380 -12.96 1.27 -17.99
C ALA A 380 -11.60 1.72 -18.56
N ARG A 381 -10.93 0.87 -19.33
CA ARG A 381 -9.56 1.08 -19.84
C ARG A 381 -9.49 2.07 -20.99
N GLY A 382 -10.59 2.28 -21.71
CA GLY A 382 -10.71 3.30 -22.75
C GLY A 382 -11.01 4.69 -22.18
N TRP A 383 -11.35 5.61 -23.06
CA TRP A 383 -11.82 6.94 -22.67
C TRP A 383 -13.23 6.84 -22.06
N ASN A 384 -13.37 7.24 -20.80
CA ASN A 384 -14.66 7.31 -20.11
C ASN A 384 -15.25 8.71 -20.35
N LEU A 385 -16.39 8.76 -21.03
CA LEU A 385 -17.02 10.04 -21.40
C LEU A 385 -17.86 10.58 -20.25
N ALA A 386 -17.80 11.91 -20.11
CA ALA A 386 -18.68 12.66 -19.22
C ALA A 386 -20.11 12.71 -19.78
N GLY A 387 -21.12 12.73 -18.91
CA GLY A 387 -22.52 13.02 -19.23
C GLY A 387 -23.36 11.87 -19.51
#